data_dc0894bdc20ee27edf1042e9670a5057
#
_entry.id   dc0894bdc20ee27edf1042e9670a5057
#
_cell.length_a   1.000
_cell.length_b   1.000
_cell.length_c   1.000
_cell.angle_alpha   90.00
_cell.angle_beta   90.00
_cell.angle_gamma   90.00
#
_symmetry.space_group_name_H-M   'P 1'
#
loop_
_entity.id
_entity.type
_entity.pdbx_description
1 polymer ?
#
loop_
_entity_poly.entity_id
_entity_poly.type
_entity_poly.pdbx_seq_one_letter_code
_entity_poly.pdbx_strand_id
1 'polypeptide(L)'
;MKIEVNEMKVLAAIAGGNRTFKDIRQTSNLDKKEVEIILGFLEQSQLIGVDIGKGFLGDKKYFFFITDAGGNQVDEYIKELKDKWNEILAMVTAGERGQLDEYMKENKFLVNMMLYFKIVNLPALSRLNLRFLIEGKHLCFKCKKELTRFSQKFSVSDCRKRGLKMPKGLTTHDDLCADCFDGLPVR
;
A
#
# COMPACT_ATOMS: atom_id res chain seq x y z
N MET A 1 -3.15 3.90 22.97
CA MET A 1 -3.56 5.06 22.14
C MET A 1 -3.62 4.56 20.70
N LYS A 2 -4.69 4.84 19.95
CA LYS A 2 -4.78 4.40 18.56
C LYS A 2 -4.14 5.46 17.66
N ILE A 3 -3.07 5.11 16.98
CA ILE A 3 -2.35 5.99 16.03
C ILE A 3 -3.03 5.88 14.67
N GLU A 4 -3.28 7.00 14.01
CA GLU A 4 -3.85 7.04 12.67
C GLU A 4 -2.82 6.68 11.59
N VAL A 5 -3.30 6.33 10.39
CA VAL A 5 -2.44 5.87 9.28
C VAL A 5 -1.36 6.90 8.92
N ASN A 6 -1.71 8.20 8.87
CA ASN A 6 -0.76 9.25 8.49
C ASN A 6 0.22 9.57 9.64
N GLU A 7 -0.22 9.48 10.88
CA GLU A 7 0.65 9.56 12.06
C GLU A 7 1.67 8.41 12.07
N MET A 8 1.23 7.20 11.76
CA MET A 8 2.12 6.04 11.67
C MET A 8 3.15 6.18 10.54
N LYS A 9 2.79 6.78 9.38
CA LYS A 9 3.76 7.04 8.31
C LYS A 9 4.86 8.02 8.76
N VAL A 10 4.50 9.09 9.47
CA VAL A 10 5.47 10.05 10.00
C VAL A 10 6.36 9.40 11.05
N LEU A 11 5.77 8.66 11.98
CA LEU A 11 6.51 7.94 13.02
C LEU A 11 7.49 6.93 12.43
N ALA A 12 7.05 6.16 11.43
CA ALA A 12 7.89 5.21 10.72
C ALA A 12 9.00 5.88 9.89
N ALA A 13 8.74 7.05 9.30
CA ALA A 13 9.78 7.80 8.62
C ALA A 13 10.90 8.21 9.58
N ILE A 14 10.57 8.64 10.81
CA ILE A 14 11.53 8.99 11.84
C ILE A 14 12.27 7.74 12.33
N ALA A 15 11.58 6.63 12.58
CA ALA A 15 12.17 5.33 12.92
C ALA A 15 13.14 4.83 11.85
N GLY A 16 12.87 5.12 10.59
CA GLY A 16 13.74 4.83 9.44
C GLY A 16 14.96 5.75 9.30
N GLY A 17 15.19 6.66 10.26
CA GLY A 17 16.38 7.53 10.31
C GLY A 17 16.21 8.91 9.66
N ASN A 18 15.01 9.27 9.20
CA ASN A 18 14.75 10.62 8.70
C ASN A 18 14.64 11.58 9.89
N ARG A 19 15.56 12.52 10.00
CA ARG A 19 15.66 13.43 11.15
C ARG A 19 15.22 14.86 10.86
N THR A 20 15.15 15.28 9.59
CA THR A 20 14.75 16.64 9.25
C THR A 20 13.30 16.69 8.80
N PHE A 21 12.66 17.82 9.01
CA PHE A 21 11.30 18.06 8.53
C PHE A 21 11.13 17.75 7.03
N LYS A 22 12.13 18.15 6.23
CA LYS A 22 12.12 17.94 4.79
C LYS A 22 12.12 16.44 4.44
N ASP A 23 13.01 15.66 5.06
CA ASP A 23 13.16 14.23 4.80
C ASP A 23 11.92 13.45 5.25
N ILE A 24 11.39 13.79 6.45
CA ILE A 24 10.16 13.20 6.99
C ILE A 24 8.99 13.45 6.04
N ARG A 25 8.82 14.70 5.57
CA ARG A 25 7.75 15.06 4.63
C ARG A 25 7.87 14.29 3.32
N GLN A 26 9.07 14.19 2.76
CA GLN A 26 9.30 13.46 1.52
C GLN A 26 9.01 11.96 1.67
N THR A 27 9.46 11.37 2.77
CA THR A 27 9.29 9.94 3.02
C THR A 27 7.84 9.56 3.34
N SER A 28 7.14 10.37 4.13
CA SER A 28 5.73 10.14 4.46
C SER A 28 4.77 10.47 3.30
N ASN A 29 5.23 11.25 2.33
CA ASN A 29 4.43 11.73 1.19
C ASN A 29 3.16 12.49 1.63
N LEU A 30 3.30 13.34 2.64
CA LEU A 30 2.23 14.18 3.19
C LEU A 30 2.49 15.65 2.90
N ASP A 31 1.46 16.48 3.01
CA ASP A 31 1.63 17.92 2.86
C ASP A 31 2.33 18.54 4.09
N LYS A 32 2.78 19.81 3.93
CA LYS A 32 3.55 20.50 4.96
C LYS A 32 2.76 20.67 6.26
N LYS A 33 1.52 21.13 6.15
CA LYS A 33 0.68 21.42 7.32
C LYS A 33 0.31 20.16 8.08
N GLU A 34 0.01 19.10 7.36
CA GLU A 34 -0.31 17.81 7.95
C GLU A 34 0.87 17.25 8.74
N VAL A 35 2.08 17.29 8.17
CA VAL A 35 3.29 16.84 8.88
C VAL A 35 3.57 17.69 10.11
N GLU A 36 3.38 19.02 10.06
CA GLU A 36 3.56 19.91 11.22
C GLU A 36 2.60 19.54 12.37
N ILE A 37 1.32 19.31 12.06
CA ILE A 37 0.33 18.89 13.05
C ILE A 37 0.68 17.53 13.65
N ILE A 38 1.03 16.56 12.81
CA ILE A 38 1.39 15.21 13.26
C ILE A 38 2.64 15.21 14.13
N LEU A 39 3.68 15.96 13.75
CA LEU A 39 4.90 16.06 14.56
C LEU A 39 4.59 16.62 15.95
N GLY A 40 3.77 17.68 16.03
CA GLY A 40 3.33 18.22 17.32
C GLY A 40 2.57 17.21 18.16
N PHE A 41 1.67 16.43 17.55
CA PHE A 41 0.94 15.36 18.24
C PHE A 41 1.86 14.24 18.74
N LEU A 42 2.80 13.77 17.91
CA LEU A 42 3.72 12.70 18.27
C LEU A 42 4.70 13.14 19.38
N GLU A 43 5.13 14.40 19.38
CA GLU A 43 5.97 14.98 20.44
C GLU A 43 5.19 15.06 21.76
N GLN A 44 3.97 15.61 21.75
CA GLN A 44 3.10 15.67 22.93
C GLN A 44 2.78 14.29 23.51
N SER A 45 2.68 13.29 22.63
CA SER A 45 2.47 11.89 23.01
C SER A 45 3.76 11.17 23.43
N GLN A 46 4.89 11.86 23.47
CA GLN A 46 6.20 11.32 23.84
C GLN A 46 6.68 10.15 22.96
N LEU A 47 6.17 10.07 21.73
CA LEU A 47 6.60 9.04 20.75
C LEU A 47 7.83 9.46 19.97
N ILE A 48 8.08 10.75 19.89
CA ILE A 48 9.28 11.35 19.31
C ILE A 48 9.86 12.40 20.25
N GLY A 49 11.16 12.65 20.11
CA GLY A 49 11.82 13.80 20.72
C GLY A 49 12.35 14.76 19.65
N VAL A 50 12.69 15.97 20.09
CA VAL A 50 13.19 17.05 19.21
C VAL A 50 14.48 17.61 19.78
N ASP A 51 15.54 17.60 18.98
CA ASP A 51 16.81 18.27 19.24
C ASP A 51 16.89 19.57 18.44
N ILE A 52 17.43 20.61 19.04
CA ILE A 52 17.67 21.90 18.39
C ILE A 52 19.15 22.03 18.10
N GLY A 53 19.51 21.98 16.83
CA GLY A 53 20.86 22.23 16.35
C GLY A 53 21.04 23.62 15.72
N LYS A 54 22.28 24.02 15.44
CA LYS A 54 22.59 25.22 14.67
C LYS A 54 22.78 24.86 13.20
N GLY A 55 22.12 25.58 12.33
CA GLY A 55 22.35 25.51 10.89
C GLY A 55 23.64 26.21 10.48
N PHE A 56 24.04 26.09 9.20
CA PHE A 56 25.28 26.64 8.67
C PHE A 56 25.37 28.18 8.83
N LEU A 57 24.25 28.88 8.80
CA LEU A 57 24.13 30.32 8.99
C LEU A 57 23.74 30.73 10.41
N GLY A 58 23.79 29.79 11.38
CA GLY A 58 23.41 30.05 12.76
C GLY A 58 21.91 30.00 13.05
N ASP A 59 21.07 29.72 12.05
CA ASP A 59 19.66 29.50 12.20
C ASP A 59 19.35 28.24 13.01
N LYS A 60 18.22 28.22 13.71
CA LYS A 60 17.79 27.03 14.47
C LYS A 60 17.31 25.95 13.50
N LYS A 61 17.85 24.73 13.64
CA LYS A 61 17.39 23.52 12.94
C LYS A 61 16.84 22.53 13.94
N TYR A 62 15.66 21.98 13.61
CA TYR A 62 15.01 20.95 14.42
C TYR A 62 15.33 19.58 13.84
N PHE A 63 15.75 18.67 14.71
CA PHE A 63 16.03 17.28 14.40
C PHE A 63 15.13 16.39 15.23
N PHE A 64 14.38 15.52 14.56
CA PHE A 64 13.44 14.60 15.18
C PHE A 64 14.10 13.23 15.38
N PHE A 65 13.82 12.60 16.51
CA PHE A 65 14.25 11.23 16.78
C PHE A 65 13.14 10.44 17.44
N ILE A 66 13.15 9.12 17.23
CA ILE A 66 12.16 8.22 17.82
C ILE A 66 12.53 7.93 19.28
N THR A 67 11.53 7.87 20.16
CA THR A 67 11.70 7.37 21.52
C THR A 67 11.50 5.85 21.57
N ASP A 68 11.83 5.22 22.71
CA ASP A 68 11.55 3.79 22.90
C ASP A 68 10.05 3.48 22.77
N ALA A 69 9.20 4.36 23.32
CA ALA A 69 7.75 4.24 23.20
C ALA A 69 7.29 4.31 21.74
N GLY A 70 7.87 5.25 20.95
CA GLY A 70 7.58 5.37 19.52
C GLY A 70 8.06 4.16 18.73
N GLY A 71 9.25 3.65 19.04
CA GLY A 71 9.78 2.42 18.42
C GLY A 71 8.87 1.21 18.66
N ASN A 72 8.46 1.01 19.90
CA ASN A 72 7.53 -0.06 20.26
C ASN A 72 6.19 0.04 19.51
N GLN A 73 5.66 1.26 19.33
CA GLN A 73 4.42 1.46 18.55
C GLN A 73 4.59 1.08 17.07
N VAL A 74 5.73 1.40 16.47
CA VAL A 74 6.03 0.98 15.09
C VAL A 74 6.16 -0.53 14.98
N ASP A 75 6.83 -1.18 15.91
CA ASP A 75 7.02 -2.64 15.93
C ASP A 75 5.70 -3.39 16.12
N GLU A 76 4.85 -2.93 17.05
CA GLU A 76 3.50 -3.46 17.25
C GLU A 76 2.65 -3.34 15.97
N TYR A 77 2.69 -2.18 15.31
CA TYR A 77 1.97 -1.96 14.08
C TYR A 77 2.46 -2.86 12.94
N ILE A 78 3.77 -3.03 12.80
CA ILE A 78 4.37 -3.96 11.83
C ILE A 78 3.92 -5.39 12.10
N LYS A 79 3.86 -5.81 13.36
CA LYS A 79 3.36 -7.13 13.75
C LYS A 79 1.89 -7.29 13.35
N GLU A 80 1.04 -6.32 13.67
CA GLU A 80 -0.38 -6.32 13.28
C GLU A 80 -0.54 -6.43 11.75
N LEU A 81 0.24 -5.68 10.97
CA LEU A 81 0.21 -5.76 9.51
C LEU A 81 0.62 -7.14 8.99
N LYS A 82 1.60 -7.80 9.63
CA LYS A 82 2.01 -9.17 9.26
C LYS A 82 0.90 -10.18 9.55
N ASP A 83 0.24 -10.05 10.69
CA ASP A 83 -0.88 -10.91 11.06
C ASP A 83 -2.03 -10.77 10.07
N LYS A 84 -2.41 -9.54 9.73
CA LYS A 84 -3.42 -9.24 8.69
C LYS A 84 -3.01 -9.75 7.30
N TRP A 85 -1.71 -9.72 6.98
CA TRP A 85 -1.22 -10.31 5.73
C TRP A 85 -1.41 -11.83 5.71
N ASN A 86 -1.17 -12.51 6.81
CA ASN A 86 -1.42 -13.95 6.94
C ASN A 86 -2.91 -14.29 6.80
N GLU A 87 -3.81 -13.46 7.33
CA GLU A 87 -5.26 -13.60 7.12
C GLU A 87 -5.63 -13.49 5.63
N ILE A 88 -5.09 -12.48 4.93
CA ILE A 88 -5.28 -12.33 3.48
C ILE A 88 -4.79 -13.57 2.72
N LEU A 89 -3.60 -14.08 3.07
CA LEU A 89 -3.05 -15.28 2.45
C LEU A 89 -3.94 -16.52 2.70
N ALA A 90 -4.49 -16.65 3.88
CA ALA A 90 -5.42 -17.75 4.21
C ALA A 90 -6.68 -17.68 3.34
N MET A 91 -7.32 -16.51 3.21
CA MET A 91 -8.50 -16.31 2.35
C MET A 91 -8.18 -16.59 0.88
N VAL A 92 -7.02 -16.14 0.39
CA VAL A 92 -6.58 -16.40 -1.00
C VAL A 92 -6.37 -17.90 -1.24
N THR A 93 -5.75 -18.59 -0.29
CA THR A 93 -5.47 -20.04 -0.39
C THR A 93 -6.77 -20.86 -0.33
N ALA A 94 -7.72 -20.43 0.49
CA ALA A 94 -9.05 -21.06 0.58
C ALA A 94 -9.95 -20.75 -0.63
N GLY A 95 -9.56 -19.80 -1.49
CA GLY A 95 -10.37 -19.36 -2.63
C GLY A 95 -11.56 -18.46 -2.25
N GLU A 96 -11.58 -17.92 -1.05
CA GLU A 96 -12.68 -17.14 -0.46
C GLU A 96 -12.69 -15.69 -0.94
N ARG A 97 -12.78 -15.48 -2.25
CA ARG A 97 -12.74 -14.14 -2.86
C ARG A 97 -13.80 -13.17 -2.32
N GLY A 98 -14.99 -13.65 -2.00
CA GLY A 98 -16.05 -12.80 -1.43
C GLY A 98 -15.69 -12.24 -0.07
N GLN A 99 -15.12 -13.05 0.80
CA GLN A 99 -14.65 -12.62 2.12
C GLN A 99 -13.46 -11.65 2.01
N LEU A 100 -12.53 -11.92 1.09
CA LEU A 100 -11.42 -11.00 0.81
C LEU A 100 -11.90 -9.63 0.34
N ASP A 101 -12.90 -9.57 -0.54
CA ASP A 101 -13.47 -8.31 -1.02
C ASP A 101 -14.14 -7.52 0.11
N GLU A 102 -14.84 -8.18 1.02
CA GLU A 102 -15.44 -7.54 2.21
C GLU A 102 -14.36 -7.06 3.19
N TYR A 103 -13.40 -7.91 3.52
CA TYR A 103 -12.28 -7.58 4.37
C TYR A 103 -11.51 -6.34 3.87
N MET A 104 -11.29 -6.25 2.55
CA MET A 104 -10.58 -5.13 1.94
C MET A 104 -11.41 -3.84 1.88
N LYS A 105 -12.74 -3.91 1.84
CA LYS A 105 -13.60 -2.72 1.96
C LYS A 105 -13.45 -2.05 3.31
N GLU A 106 -13.32 -2.83 4.36
CA GLU A 106 -13.12 -2.34 5.74
C GLU A 106 -11.69 -1.84 5.96
N ASN A 107 -10.73 -2.37 5.20
CA ASN A 107 -9.30 -2.14 5.38
C ASN A 107 -8.64 -1.48 4.13
N LYS A 108 -9.25 -0.43 3.59
CA LYS A 108 -8.88 0.21 2.30
C LYS A 108 -7.40 0.59 2.15
N PHE A 109 -6.72 0.95 3.23
CA PHE A 109 -5.32 1.41 3.19
C PHE A 109 -4.32 0.33 3.62
N LEU A 110 -4.81 -0.84 4.02
CA LEU A 110 -4.01 -1.90 4.61
C LEU A 110 -2.84 -2.33 3.71
N VAL A 111 -3.13 -2.64 2.44
CA VAL A 111 -2.09 -3.12 1.50
C VAL A 111 -1.07 -2.03 1.17
N ASN A 112 -1.50 -0.76 1.10
CA ASN A 112 -0.58 0.36 0.91
C ASN A 112 0.39 0.51 2.10
N MET A 113 -0.10 0.28 3.32
CA MET A 113 0.76 0.27 4.52
C MET A 113 1.69 -0.95 4.54
N MET A 114 1.22 -2.13 4.13
CA MET A 114 2.07 -3.31 3.97
C MET A 114 3.19 -3.11 2.95
N LEU A 115 2.91 -2.41 1.86
CA LEU A 115 3.94 -2.01 0.88
C LEU A 115 4.92 -0.99 1.46
N TYR A 116 4.41 0.02 2.16
CA TYR A 116 5.23 1.04 2.80
C TYR A 116 6.22 0.43 3.79
N PHE A 117 5.76 -0.48 4.64
CA PHE A 117 6.59 -1.20 5.61
C PHE A 117 7.34 -2.41 5.01
N LYS A 118 7.30 -2.60 3.69
CA LYS A 118 7.97 -3.69 2.97
C LYS A 118 7.60 -5.10 3.47
N ILE A 119 6.42 -5.26 4.06
CA ILE A 119 5.87 -6.56 4.47
C ILE A 119 5.52 -7.38 3.23
N VAL A 120 5.04 -6.71 2.19
CA VAL A 120 4.72 -7.26 0.88
C VAL A 120 5.36 -6.40 -0.20
N ASN A 121 5.58 -6.96 -1.37
CA ASN A 121 6.07 -6.23 -2.54
C ASN A 121 5.18 -6.45 -3.77
N LEU A 122 5.29 -5.56 -4.76
CA LEU A 122 4.50 -5.63 -5.99
C LEU A 122 4.61 -6.99 -6.74
N PRO A 123 5.80 -7.61 -6.88
CA PRO A 123 5.91 -8.93 -7.47
C PRO A 123 5.14 -10.02 -6.70
N ALA A 124 5.13 -9.98 -5.37
CA ALA A 124 4.38 -10.93 -4.56
C ALA A 124 2.86 -10.75 -4.75
N LEU A 125 2.37 -9.51 -4.73
CA LEU A 125 0.97 -9.18 -5.01
C LEU A 125 0.55 -9.61 -6.41
N SER A 126 1.42 -9.46 -7.41
CA SER A 126 1.17 -9.91 -8.78
C SER A 126 1.04 -11.43 -8.85
N ARG A 127 1.95 -12.17 -8.19
CA ARG A 127 1.90 -13.64 -8.17
C ARG A 127 0.63 -14.19 -7.51
N LEU A 128 0.12 -13.48 -6.50
CA LEU A 128 -1.09 -13.86 -5.76
C LEU A 128 -2.38 -13.30 -6.38
N ASN A 129 -2.29 -12.58 -7.49
CA ASN A 129 -3.45 -11.91 -8.11
C ASN A 129 -4.09 -10.80 -7.25
N LEU A 130 -3.30 -10.13 -6.46
CA LEU A 130 -3.75 -9.14 -5.48
C LEU A 130 -3.41 -7.68 -5.86
N ARG A 131 -2.94 -7.43 -7.10
CA ARG A 131 -2.61 -6.05 -7.55
C ARG A 131 -3.80 -5.10 -7.49
N PHE A 132 -5.01 -5.63 -7.70
CA PHE A 132 -6.25 -4.84 -7.59
C PHE A 132 -6.45 -4.21 -6.20
N LEU A 133 -5.84 -4.78 -5.16
CA LEU A 133 -5.91 -4.24 -3.80
C LEU A 133 -5.16 -2.91 -3.65
N ILE A 134 -4.18 -2.64 -4.51
CA ILE A 134 -3.39 -1.40 -4.49
C ILE A 134 -4.08 -0.32 -5.32
N GLU A 135 -4.53 -0.71 -6.50
CA GLU A 135 -5.04 0.22 -7.50
C GLU A 135 -6.48 0.64 -7.19
N GLY A 136 -7.17 -0.09 -6.29
CA GLY A 136 -8.58 0.15 -5.96
C GLY A 136 -9.52 0.00 -7.16
N LYS A 137 -8.96 -0.38 -8.32
CA LYS A 137 -9.61 -0.46 -9.60
C LYS A 137 -9.09 -1.66 -10.38
N HIS A 138 -9.98 -2.54 -10.78
CA HIS A 138 -9.67 -3.53 -11.80
C HIS A 138 -9.58 -2.83 -13.15
N LEU A 139 -8.44 -2.90 -13.80
CA LEU A 139 -8.24 -2.33 -15.12
C LEU A 139 -8.11 -3.44 -16.16
N CYS A 140 -8.72 -3.22 -17.31
CA CYS A 140 -8.49 -4.08 -18.47
C CYS A 140 -6.99 -4.06 -18.83
N PHE A 141 -6.37 -5.22 -18.98
CA PHE A 141 -4.95 -5.35 -19.33
C PHE A 141 -4.58 -4.56 -20.60
N LYS A 142 -5.44 -4.61 -21.63
CA LYS A 142 -5.15 -4.02 -22.94
C LYS A 142 -5.48 -2.53 -23.01
N CYS A 143 -6.72 -2.13 -22.69
CA CYS A 143 -7.17 -0.73 -22.91
C CYS A 143 -7.15 0.12 -21.64
N LYS A 144 -6.80 -0.45 -20.49
CA LYS A 144 -6.77 0.21 -19.17
C LYS A 144 -8.12 0.78 -18.71
N LYS A 145 -9.22 0.44 -19.40
CA LYS A 145 -10.57 0.77 -18.96
C LYS A 145 -10.86 0.10 -17.61
N GLU A 146 -11.49 0.82 -16.72
CA GLU A 146 -11.89 0.29 -15.42
C GLU A 146 -12.91 -0.85 -15.59
N LEU A 147 -12.63 -1.98 -14.97
CA LEU A 147 -13.51 -3.14 -14.91
C LEU A 147 -14.31 -3.08 -13.62
N THR A 148 -15.50 -2.53 -13.70
CA THR A 148 -16.41 -2.42 -12.56
C THR A 148 -16.88 -3.79 -12.09
N ARG A 149 -17.58 -3.83 -10.96
CA ARG A 149 -18.24 -5.01 -10.42
C ARG A 149 -19.20 -5.69 -11.43
N PHE A 150 -19.78 -4.89 -12.34
CA PHE A 150 -20.75 -5.35 -13.34
C PHE A 150 -20.12 -5.61 -14.73
N SER A 151 -18.82 -5.33 -14.90
CA SER A 151 -18.15 -5.56 -16.17
C SER A 151 -17.92 -7.06 -16.36
N GLN A 152 -18.20 -7.57 -17.58
CA GLN A 152 -17.72 -8.88 -17.98
C GLN A 152 -16.18 -8.86 -18.00
N LYS A 153 -15.58 -9.84 -17.35
CA LYS A 153 -14.13 -10.02 -17.21
C LYS A 153 -13.74 -11.34 -17.82
N PHE A 154 -12.71 -11.31 -18.63
CA PHE A 154 -12.19 -12.49 -19.33
C PHE A 154 -10.75 -12.72 -18.95
N SER A 155 -10.47 -13.90 -18.44
CA SER A 155 -9.14 -14.32 -17.96
C SER A 155 -8.32 -14.97 -19.08
N VAL A 156 -7.07 -15.29 -18.79
CA VAL A 156 -6.21 -16.13 -19.64
C VAL A 156 -6.87 -17.49 -19.93
N SER A 157 -7.59 -18.04 -18.94
CA SER A 157 -8.30 -19.31 -19.11
C SER A 157 -9.38 -19.20 -20.22
N ASP A 158 -10.10 -18.08 -20.24
CA ASP A 158 -11.16 -17.84 -21.24
C ASP A 158 -10.56 -17.64 -22.64
N CYS A 159 -9.42 -16.96 -22.74
CA CYS A 159 -8.67 -16.86 -24.00
C CYS A 159 -8.24 -18.23 -24.52
N ARG A 160 -7.75 -19.09 -23.64
CA ARG A 160 -7.32 -20.47 -24.00
C ARG A 160 -8.51 -21.33 -24.46
N LYS A 161 -9.63 -21.27 -23.73
CA LYS A 161 -10.85 -22.03 -24.09
C LYS A 161 -11.39 -21.64 -25.46
N ARG A 162 -11.28 -20.37 -25.85
CA ARG A 162 -11.71 -19.87 -27.18
C ARG A 162 -10.61 -19.97 -28.26
N GLY A 163 -9.44 -20.50 -27.95
CA GLY A 163 -8.35 -20.59 -28.93
C GLY A 163 -7.80 -19.23 -29.39
N LEU A 164 -7.89 -18.21 -28.55
CA LEU A 164 -7.47 -16.85 -28.90
C LEU A 164 -5.95 -16.66 -28.66
N LYS A 165 -5.33 -15.83 -29.49
CA LYS A 165 -3.94 -15.42 -29.32
C LYS A 165 -3.84 -14.40 -28.20
N MET A 166 -3.21 -14.77 -27.09
CA MET A 166 -3.06 -13.89 -25.93
C MET A 166 -2.16 -12.71 -26.21
N PRO A 167 -2.47 -11.52 -25.70
CA PRO A 167 -1.56 -10.38 -25.72
C PRO A 167 -0.25 -10.71 -25.01
N LYS A 168 0.87 -10.20 -25.52
CA LYS A 168 2.18 -10.39 -24.90
C LYS A 168 2.19 -9.76 -23.50
N GLY A 169 2.56 -10.54 -22.50
CA GLY A 169 2.62 -10.11 -21.11
C GLY A 169 1.31 -10.28 -20.32
N LEU A 170 0.21 -10.75 -20.94
CA LEU A 170 -1.02 -11.10 -20.22
C LEU A 170 -0.74 -12.31 -19.31
N THR A 171 -0.98 -12.14 -18.02
CA THR A 171 -0.79 -13.18 -17.01
C THR A 171 -2.13 -13.73 -16.51
N THR A 172 -2.12 -14.81 -15.75
CA THR A 172 -3.32 -15.37 -15.09
C THR A 172 -3.97 -14.38 -14.10
N HIS A 173 -3.31 -13.26 -13.88
CA HIS A 173 -3.67 -12.23 -12.92
C HIS A 173 -4.35 -11.02 -13.56
N ASP A 174 -4.37 -10.99 -14.87
CA ASP A 174 -4.93 -9.90 -15.64
C ASP A 174 -6.28 -10.30 -16.22
N ASP A 175 -7.19 -9.32 -16.29
CA ASP A 175 -8.48 -9.46 -16.92
C ASP A 175 -8.58 -8.55 -18.17
N LEU A 176 -9.35 -8.99 -19.15
CA LEU A 176 -9.72 -8.21 -20.33
C LEU A 176 -11.19 -7.80 -20.22
N CYS A 177 -11.53 -6.59 -20.70
CA CYS A 177 -12.94 -6.24 -20.93
C CYS A 177 -13.47 -6.99 -22.18
N ALA A 178 -14.78 -7.03 -22.34
CA ALA A 178 -15.43 -7.72 -23.46
C ALA A 178 -14.89 -7.24 -24.82
N ASP A 179 -14.81 -5.92 -25.04
CA ASP A 179 -14.32 -5.33 -26.29
C ASP A 179 -12.90 -5.79 -26.62
N CYS A 180 -12.03 -5.83 -25.61
CA CYS A 180 -10.64 -6.26 -25.81
C CYS A 180 -10.50 -7.76 -25.99
N PHE A 181 -11.34 -8.55 -25.36
CA PHE A 181 -11.37 -10.00 -25.47
C PHE A 181 -11.90 -10.45 -26.85
N ASP A 182 -13.03 -9.88 -27.29
CA ASP A 182 -13.63 -10.20 -28.58
C ASP A 182 -12.79 -9.70 -29.77
N GLY A 183 -11.99 -8.65 -29.55
CA GLY A 183 -11.01 -8.14 -30.54
C GLY A 183 -9.66 -8.88 -30.54
N LEU A 184 -9.52 -10.05 -29.88
CA LEU A 184 -8.32 -10.87 -29.95
C LEU A 184 -8.34 -11.77 -31.21
N PRO A 185 -7.21 -11.89 -31.93
CA PRO A 185 -7.13 -12.81 -33.06
C PRO A 185 -7.19 -14.26 -32.59
N VAL A 186 -7.80 -15.11 -33.38
CA VAL A 186 -7.76 -16.56 -33.22
C VAL A 186 -6.34 -17.06 -33.52
N ARG A 187 -5.92 -18.13 -32.86
CA ARG A 187 -4.58 -18.75 -33.06
C ARG A 187 -4.46 -19.39 -34.42
#